data_23ffe473d3df760dc93b916a01ccf6c0
#
_entry.id   23ffe473d3df760dc93b916a01ccf6c0
#
_cell.length_a   1.000
_cell.length_b   1.000
_cell.length_c   1.000
_cell.angle_alpha   90.00
_cell.angle_beta   90.00
_cell.angle_gamma   90.00
#
_symmetry.space_group_name_H-M   'P 1'
#
loop_
_entity.id
_entity.type
_entity.pdbx_description
1 polymer ?
#
loop_
_entity_poly.entity_id
_entity_poly.type
_entity_poly.pdbx_seq_one_letter_code
_entity_poly.pdbx_strand_id
1 'polypeptide(L)'
;MLIPLTAMASEPSDTTLMVNNRQITVNDSAGITSVTVYDKRGGQLTRTYETCFADGQEVERVYVTSPFIPQMLGKNKRPMESHYPFFFMGYNLLADNAFGFSGSSALHTRDSKSWEFGFTLASVAFRLGGNFALTTAMQTTWAYNHFQGNNIMTTTDGMSSLEKKEDVKVKKSYITYSTIRIPLMMEWSEKSFYAGLGASVDMRMSGKSKYRANKKTRTQTDDINLNPLGLNLEMRLGYGALMIYGRAGLTPLLKTGRAPKCYSASFGMGIRL
;
A
#
# COMPACT_ATOMS: atom_id res chain seq x y z
N MET A 1 53.71 -11.54 -28.38
CA MET A 1 53.23 -12.81 -27.80
C MET A 1 52.40 -12.46 -26.55
N LEU A 2 51.08 -12.33 -26.71
CA LEU A 2 50.15 -11.97 -25.65
C LEU A 2 49.63 -13.27 -25.02
N ILE A 3 49.90 -13.45 -23.73
CA ILE A 3 49.39 -14.58 -22.93
C ILE A 3 48.00 -14.13 -22.45
N PRO A 4 46.91 -14.88 -22.72
CA PRO A 4 45.61 -14.56 -22.17
C PRO A 4 45.59 -14.96 -20.68
N LEU A 5 45.28 -13.98 -19.82
CA LEU A 5 44.99 -14.19 -18.40
C LEU A 5 43.60 -14.82 -18.32
N THR A 6 43.53 -16.14 -18.21
CA THR A 6 42.28 -16.83 -17.87
C THR A 6 41.99 -16.58 -16.41
N ALA A 7 40.95 -15.79 -16.16
CA ALA A 7 40.34 -15.69 -14.83
C ALA A 7 39.76 -17.07 -14.48
N MET A 8 40.36 -17.75 -13.54
CA MET A 8 39.79 -18.97 -12.93
C MET A 8 38.57 -18.48 -12.09
N ALA A 9 37.37 -18.76 -12.58
CA ALA A 9 36.19 -18.74 -11.74
C ALA A 9 36.37 -19.81 -10.67
N SER A 10 36.37 -19.44 -9.41
CA SER A 10 36.37 -20.42 -8.30
C SER A 10 35.10 -21.26 -8.41
N GLU A 11 35.26 -22.58 -8.41
CA GLU A 11 34.10 -23.48 -8.36
C GLU A 11 33.32 -23.22 -7.07
N PRO A 12 31.96 -23.28 -7.10
CA PRO A 12 31.14 -23.12 -5.90
C PRO A 12 31.53 -24.24 -4.92
N SER A 13 31.96 -23.86 -3.71
CA SER A 13 32.33 -24.81 -2.65
C SER A 13 31.18 -24.98 -1.68
N ASP A 14 30.53 -26.12 -1.67
CA ASP A 14 29.53 -26.50 -0.67
C ASP A 14 30.22 -27.25 0.47
N THR A 15 30.16 -26.72 1.66
CA THR A 15 30.66 -27.38 2.88
C THR A 15 29.49 -27.71 3.78
N THR A 16 29.33 -28.97 4.14
CA THR A 16 28.28 -29.43 5.05
C THR A 16 28.91 -29.93 6.34
N LEU A 17 28.51 -29.40 7.48
CA LEU A 17 28.93 -29.78 8.82
C LEU A 17 27.74 -30.35 9.59
N MET A 18 27.99 -31.45 10.32
CA MET A 18 27.01 -32.02 11.25
C MET A 18 27.42 -31.69 12.70
N VAL A 19 26.61 -30.92 13.39
CA VAL A 19 26.85 -30.55 14.79
C VAL A 19 25.62 -30.93 15.61
N ASN A 20 25.78 -31.89 16.51
CA ASN A 20 24.70 -32.49 17.28
C ASN A 20 23.58 -33.03 16.34
N ASN A 21 22.38 -32.52 16.42
CA ASN A 21 21.27 -32.95 15.57
C ASN A 21 20.97 -31.94 14.44
N ARG A 22 21.95 -31.09 14.09
CA ARG A 22 21.86 -30.03 13.10
C ARG A 22 22.83 -30.22 11.96
N GLN A 23 22.34 -29.98 10.76
CA GLN A 23 23.16 -29.92 9.57
C GLN A 23 23.33 -28.45 9.18
N ILE A 24 24.58 -28.01 9.06
CA ILE A 24 24.94 -26.65 8.65
C ILE A 24 25.56 -26.76 7.27
N THR A 25 24.94 -26.12 6.29
CA THR A 25 25.46 -26.05 4.91
C THR A 25 25.95 -24.63 4.64
N VAL A 26 27.20 -24.52 4.22
CA VAL A 26 27.81 -23.27 3.80
C VAL A 26 28.01 -23.36 2.28
N ASN A 27 27.39 -22.46 1.55
CA ASN A 27 27.53 -22.35 0.10
C ASN A 27 28.17 -21.01 -0.23
N ASP A 28 29.28 -21.04 -0.94
CA ASP A 28 29.98 -19.84 -1.41
C ASP A 28 29.91 -19.76 -2.92
N SER A 29 29.22 -18.75 -3.44
CA SER A 29 29.01 -18.53 -4.86
C SER A 29 29.05 -17.05 -5.20
N ALA A 30 29.92 -16.69 -6.14
CA ALA A 30 30.04 -15.32 -6.69
C ALA A 30 30.21 -14.21 -5.63
N GLY A 31 31.00 -14.47 -4.57
CA GLY A 31 31.27 -13.50 -3.50
C GLY A 31 30.14 -13.37 -2.46
N ILE A 32 29.14 -14.25 -2.54
CA ILE A 32 28.06 -14.35 -1.55
C ILE A 32 28.17 -15.70 -0.85
N THR A 33 28.44 -15.67 0.45
CA THR A 33 28.45 -16.87 1.30
C THR A 33 27.08 -17.02 1.96
N SER A 34 26.36 -18.11 1.70
CA SER A 34 25.11 -18.44 2.39
C SER A 34 25.33 -19.54 3.42
N VAL A 35 24.80 -19.32 4.61
CA VAL A 35 24.84 -20.32 5.70
C VAL A 35 23.41 -20.75 6.00
N THR A 36 23.14 -22.05 5.82
CA THR A 36 21.81 -22.63 6.07
C THR A 36 21.92 -23.69 7.17
N VAL A 37 21.06 -23.62 8.17
CA VAL A 37 21.00 -24.57 9.29
C VAL A 37 19.71 -25.40 9.19
N TYR A 38 19.86 -26.70 9.20
CA TYR A 38 18.75 -27.66 9.22
C TYR A 38 18.71 -28.41 10.56
N ASP A 39 17.54 -28.57 11.14
CA ASP A 39 17.27 -29.41 12.30
C ASP A 39 16.82 -30.80 11.80
N LYS A 40 17.45 -31.89 12.30
CA LYS A 40 17.09 -33.25 11.94
C LYS A 40 16.12 -33.82 12.98
N ARG A 41 14.83 -33.90 12.62
CA ARG A 41 13.78 -34.50 13.46
C ARG A 41 13.13 -35.67 12.73
N GLY A 42 13.17 -36.85 13.33
CA GLY A 42 12.49 -38.03 12.78
C GLY A 42 12.93 -38.44 11.35
N GLY A 43 14.18 -38.19 10.97
CA GLY A 43 14.71 -38.51 9.63
C GLY A 43 14.47 -37.41 8.57
N GLN A 44 13.67 -36.38 8.87
CA GLN A 44 13.49 -35.23 7.98
C GLN A 44 14.37 -34.05 8.41
N LEU A 45 14.97 -33.39 7.40
CA LEU A 45 15.72 -32.14 7.56
C LEU A 45 14.76 -30.96 7.44
N THR A 46 14.63 -30.16 8.49
CA THR A 46 13.82 -28.94 8.51
C THR A 46 14.77 -27.76 8.59
N ARG A 47 14.71 -26.86 7.62
CA ARG A 47 15.50 -25.63 7.60
C ARG A 47 15.04 -24.70 8.72
N THR A 48 15.94 -24.36 9.64
CA THR A 48 15.64 -23.52 10.81
C THR A 48 16.22 -22.12 10.72
N TYR A 49 17.33 -21.97 9.99
CA TYR A 49 18.02 -20.69 9.87
C TYR A 49 18.70 -20.58 8.52
N GLU A 50 18.74 -19.39 7.94
CA GLU A 50 19.51 -19.08 6.74
C GLU A 50 19.94 -17.62 6.79
N THR A 51 21.22 -17.35 6.56
CA THR A 51 21.77 -16.00 6.41
C THR A 51 22.71 -15.94 5.22
N CYS A 52 22.91 -14.74 4.67
CA CYS A 52 23.84 -14.50 3.59
C CYS A 52 24.84 -13.43 3.99
N PHE A 53 26.08 -13.61 3.59
CA PHE A 53 27.16 -12.65 3.78
C PHE A 53 27.63 -12.21 2.39
N ALA A 54 27.72 -10.91 2.16
CA ALA A 54 28.37 -10.31 1.01
C ALA A 54 29.54 -9.50 1.52
N ASP A 55 30.75 -9.71 0.99
CA ASP A 55 31.98 -9.05 1.44
C ASP A 55 32.24 -9.16 2.95
N GLY A 56 31.84 -10.30 3.56
CA GLY A 56 32.01 -10.56 4.98
C GLY A 56 31.02 -9.83 5.93
N GLN A 57 30.04 -9.11 5.36
CA GLN A 57 28.96 -8.46 6.14
C GLN A 57 27.66 -9.26 5.99
N GLU A 58 26.94 -9.43 7.10
CA GLU A 58 25.61 -10.05 7.08
C GLU A 58 24.63 -9.18 6.31
N VAL A 59 24.04 -9.72 5.26
CA VAL A 59 23.03 -9.04 4.46
C VAL A 59 21.66 -9.42 4.99
N GLU A 60 20.94 -8.44 5.56
CA GLU A 60 19.58 -8.66 6.02
C GLU A 60 18.66 -8.91 4.80
N ARG A 61 17.95 -10.05 4.82
CA ARG A 61 17.05 -10.39 3.72
C ARG A 61 15.78 -9.57 3.75
N VAL A 62 15.53 -8.90 2.65
CA VAL A 62 14.25 -8.20 2.41
C VAL A 62 13.21 -9.23 1.95
N TYR A 63 12.10 -9.32 2.68
CA TYR A 63 10.99 -10.20 2.29
C TYR A 63 9.93 -9.42 1.54
N VAL A 64 9.72 -9.78 0.26
CA VAL A 64 8.64 -9.23 -0.56
C VAL A 64 7.42 -10.15 -0.47
N THR A 65 6.30 -9.61 -0.02
CA THR A 65 5.02 -10.32 0.02
C THR A 65 4.08 -9.73 -1.03
N SER A 66 3.61 -10.56 -1.95
CA SER A 66 2.61 -10.19 -2.93
C SER A 66 1.52 -11.25 -2.98
N PRO A 67 0.23 -10.87 -2.94
CA PRO A 67 -0.88 -11.82 -3.03
C PRO A 67 -0.99 -12.45 -4.42
N PHE A 68 -0.32 -11.88 -5.43
CA PHE A 68 -0.34 -12.37 -6.81
C PHE A 68 0.84 -13.28 -7.17
N ILE A 69 1.83 -13.39 -6.29
CA ILE A 69 2.98 -14.31 -6.48
C ILE A 69 2.77 -15.50 -5.56
N PRO A 70 2.62 -16.73 -6.10
CA PRO A 70 2.52 -17.93 -5.28
C PRO A 70 3.71 -18.02 -4.33
N GLN A 71 3.46 -18.15 -3.04
CA GLN A 71 4.52 -18.35 -2.05
C GLN A 71 5.09 -19.77 -2.22
N MET A 72 6.16 -19.91 -2.97
CA MET A 72 6.92 -21.17 -3.08
C MET A 72 7.80 -21.48 -1.85
N LEU A 73 7.68 -20.72 -0.78
CA LEU A 73 8.55 -20.85 0.39
C LEU A 73 7.74 -21.41 1.55
N GLY A 74 8.29 -22.51 2.09
CA GLY A 74 7.66 -23.33 3.13
C GLY A 74 7.12 -22.56 4.33
N LYS A 75 6.18 -23.19 5.02
CA LYS A 75 5.36 -22.75 6.16
C LYS A 75 6.11 -22.32 7.44
N ASN A 76 7.32 -21.83 7.37
CA ASN A 76 7.98 -21.25 8.53
C ASN A 76 7.42 -19.85 8.75
N LYS A 77 6.62 -19.68 9.80
CA LYS A 77 6.14 -18.38 10.26
C LYS A 77 7.34 -17.45 10.41
N ARG A 78 7.48 -16.53 9.48
CA ARG A 78 8.55 -15.52 9.50
C ARG A 78 8.27 -14.57 10.66
N PRO A 79 9.25 -14.21 11.47
CA PRO A 79 9.01 -13.46 12.71
C PRO A 79 8.49 -12.04 12.51
N MET A 80 8.49 -11.53 11.26
CA MET A 80 7.95 -10.21 11.00
C MET A 80 7.56 -10.07 9.53
N GLU A 81 6.28 -10.18 9.25
CA GLU A 81 5.69 -9.93 7.94
C GLU A 81 5.01 -8.56 7.95
N SER A 82 4.99 -7.89 6.80
CA SER A 82 4.20 -6.67 6.66
C SER A 82 2.72 -6.98 6.76
N HIS A 83 1.98 -6.22 7.57
CA HIS A 83 0.56 -6.46 7.80
C HIS A 83 -0.31 -5.57 6.90
N TYR A 84 -0.03 -5.54 5.59
CA TYR A 84 -0.90 -4.85 4.63
C TYR A 84 -2.10 -5.72 4.26
N PRO A 85 -3.30 -5.14 4.15
CA PRO A 85 -4.49 -5.88 3.75
C PRO A 85 -4.40 -6.25 2.26
N PHE A 86 -4.87 -7.42 1.91
CA PHE A 86 -5.08 -7.77 0.50
C PHE A 86 -6.14 -6.86 -0.14
N PHE A 87 -7.29 -6.77 0.52
CA PHE A 87 -8.40 -5.91 0.14
C PHE A 87 -8.78 -5.01 1.31
N PHE A 88 -9.10 -3.76 1.01
CA PHE A 88 -9.63 -2.83 2.00
C PHE A 88 -10.72 -1.95 1.40
N MET A 89 -11.65 -1.53 2.23
CA MET A 89 -12.69 -0.60 1.87
C MET A 89 -13.06 0.28 3.07
N GLY A 90 -13.57 1.47 2.78
CA GLY A 90 -13.98 2.40 3.82
C GLY A 90 -14.69 3.63 3.28
N TYR A 91 -15.05 4.50 4.18
CA TYR A 91 -15.57 5.82 3.83
C TYR A 91 -14.44 6.74 3.38
N ASN A 92 -14.73 7.58 2.40
CA ASN A 92 -13.81 8.61 1.92
C ASN A 92 -14.52 9.96 1.98
N LEU A 93 -14.07 10.80 2.89
CA LEU A 93 -14.63 12.12 3.17
C LEU A 93 -13.80 13.19 2.48
N LEU A 94 -14.43 14.31 2.11
CA LEU A 94 -13.72 15.51 1.67
C LEU A 94 -13.93 16.61 2.71
N ALA A 95 -12.84 17.09 3.27
CA ALA A 95 -12.82 18.13 4.30
C ALA A 95 -12.16 19.43 3.79
N ASP A 96 -12.47 20.54 4.41
CA ASP A 96 -11.90 21.85 4.03
C ASP A 96 -10.45 22.04 4.49
N ASN A 97 -10.01 21.25 5.47
CA ASN A 97 -8.65 21.28 6.00
C ASN A 97 -8.08 19.86 6.20
N ALA A 98 -6.77 19.75 6.41
CA ALA A 98 -6.02 18.50 6.46
C ALA A 98 -6.47 17.51 7.56
N PHE A 99 -7.09 17.98 8.63
CA PHE A 99 -7.57 17.17 9.76
C PHE A 99 -9.04 17.42 10.09
N GLY A 100 -9.77 18.05 9.19
CA GLY A 100 -11.20 18.26 9.34
C GLY A 100 -11.96 16.96 9.04
N PHE A 101 -12.71 16.49 10.04
CA PHE A 101 -13.63 15.36 9.88
C PHE A 101 -15.10 15.81 9.89
N SER A 102 -15.36 17.11 9.93
CA SER A 102 -16.72 17.63 9.88
C SER A 102 -17.16 17.86 8.44
N GLY A 103 -18.30 17.30 8.08
CA GLY A 103 -18.86 17.24 6.73
C GLY A 103 -19.39 18.54 6.13
N SER A 104 -18.81 19.70 6.44
CA SER A 104 -19.07 20.96 5.74
C SER A 104 -17.91 21.29 4.81
N SER A 105 -17.70 20.47 3.80
CA SER A 105 -16.78 20.87 2.74
C SER A 105 -17.49 21.82 1.78
N ALA A 106 -16.75 22.79 1.22
CA ALA A 106 -17.22 23.65 0.14
C ALA A 106 -17.82 22.84 -1.04
N LEU A 107 -17.53 21.54 -1.10
CA LEU A 107 -18.04 20.63 -2.11
C LEU A 107 -19.38 19.98 -1.74
N HIS A 108 -19.96 20.26 -0.58
CA HIS A 108 -21.24 19.68 -0.14
C HIS A 108 -21.35 18.18 -0.41
N THR A 109 -20.39 17.40 0.09
CA THR A 109 -20.34 15.95 -0.12
C THR A 109 -21.33 15.21 0.77
N ARG A 110 -21.81 14.06 0.31
CA ARG A 110 -22.62 13.14 1.08
C ARG A 110 -21.74 12.03 1.63
N ASP A 111 -21.24 12.18 2.83
CA ASP A 111 -20.23 11.33 3.46
C ASP A 111 -20.70 9.87 3.60
N SER A 112 -21.97 9.64 3.96
CA SER A 112 -22.56 8.29 4.08
C SER A 112 -22.63 7.50 2.77
N LYS A 113 -22.36 8.13 1.61
CA LYS A 113 -22.34 7.49 0.29
C LYS A 113 -20.99 7.60 -0.40
N SER A 114 -20.05 8.28 0.23
CA SER A 114 -18.70 8.45 -0.27
C SER A 114 -17.81 7.36 0.29
N TRP A 115 -17.14 6.61 -0.58
CA TRP A 115 -16.39 5.42 -0.21
C TRP A 115 -15.17 5.22 -1.09
N GLU A 116 -14.23 4.46 -0.59
CA GLU A 116 -13.09 3.97 -1.35
C GLU A 116 -12.92 2.46 -1.16
N PHE A 117 -12.28 1.82 -2.10
CA PHE A 117 -11.77 0.47 -1.96
C PHE A 117 -10.42 0.34 -2.65
N GLY A 118 -9.66 -0.66 -2.27
CA GLY A 118 -8.36 -0.89 -2.87
C GLY A 118 -7.78 -2.26 -2.57
N PHE A 119 -6.64 -2.52 -3.22
CA PHE A 119 -5.88 -3.76 -3.11
C PHE A 119 -4.41 -3.45 -2.90
N THR A 120 -3.74 -4.29 -2.12
CA THR A 120 -2.29 -4.27 -2.03
C THR A 120 -1.71 -5.21 -3.09
N LEU A 121 -0.86 -4.66 -3.95
CA LEU A 121 -0.20 -5.40 -5.03
C LEU A 121 1.06 -6.10 -4.56
N ALA A 122 1.85 -5.42 -3.73
CA ALA A 122 3.07 -5.94 -3.13
C ALA A 122 3.36 -5.20 -1.82
N SER A 123 4.06 -5.86 -0.91
CA SER A 123 4.52 -5.23 0.34
C SER A 123 5.88 -5.79 0.77
N VAL A 124 6.62 -4.96 1.48
CA VAL A 124 7.96 -5.26 1.98
C VAL A 124 8.05 -4.84 3.44
N ALA A 125 8.72 -5.64 4.26
CA ALA A 125 9.03 -5.32 5.65
C ALA A 125 10.54 -5.38 5.91
N PHE A 126 11.05 -4.34 6.57
CA PHE A 126 12.42 -4.24 7.04
C PHE A 126 12.39 -4.29 8.57
N ARG A 127 12.96 -5.32 9.16
CA ARG A 127 13.01 -5.48 10.61
C ARG A 127 13.96 -4.46 11.21
N LEU A 128 13.48 -3.66 12.17
CA LEU A 128 14.29 -2.69 12.90
C LEU A 128 14.83 -3.24 14.24
N GLY A 129 14.22 -4.32 14.74
CA GLY A 129 14.58 -4.97 16.00
C GLY A 129 13.37 -5.16 16.92
N GLY A 130 13.43 -6.17 17.78
CA GLY A 130 12.31 -6.52 18.66
C GLY A 130 11.02 -6.77 17.87
N ASN A 131 9.98 -6.04 18.21
CA ASN A 131 8.65 -6.12 17.61
C ASN A 131 8.39 -5.02 16.57
N PHE A 132 9.43 -4.26 16.15
CA PHE A 132 9.29 -3.14 15.22
C PHE A 132 9.82 -3.46 13.83
N ALA A 133 9.10 -2.97 12.82
CA ALA A 133 9.49 -3.01 11.42
C ALA A 133 9.18 -1.68 10.73
N LEU A 134 9.97 -1.35 9.72
CA LEU A 134 9.63 -0.37 8.70
C LEU A 134 8.97 -1.12 7.55
N THR A 135 7.74 -0.77 7.20
CA THR A 135 6.99 -1.46 6.16
C THR A 135 6.58 -0.51 5.05
N THR A 136 6.61 -1.00 3.82
CA THR A 136 6.12 -0.28 2.65
C THR A 136 5.34 -1.21 1.75
N ALA A 137 4.49 -0.64 0.89
CA ALA A 137 3.68 -1.41 -0.05
C ALA A 137 3.40 -0.62 -1.33
N MET A 138 2.94 -1.31 -2.35
CA MET A 138 2.29 -0.70 -3.50
C MET A 138 0.81 -1.08 -3.47
N GLN A 139 -0.06 -0.08 -3.40
CA GLN A 139 -1.50 -0.25 -3.34
C GLN A 139 -2.17 0.46 -4.51
N THR A 140 -3.29 -0.07 -4.97
CA THR A 140 -4.19 0.62 -5.91
C THR A 140 -5.53 0.87 -5.26
N THR A 141 -6.10 2.07 -5.46
CA THR A 141 -7.37 2.46 -4.86
C THR A 141 -8.28 3.17 -5.86
N TRP A 142 -9.57 3.06 -5.63
CA TRP A 142 -10.62 3.79 -6.34
C TRP A 142 -11.50 4.47 -5.31
N ALA A 143 -11.70 5.77 -5.48
CA ALA A 143 -12.52 6.60 -4.60
C ALA A 143 -13.74 7.16 -5.33
N TYR A 144 -14.83 7.29 -4.59
CA TYR A 144 -16.12 7.82 -5.05
C TYR A 144 -16.64 8.79 -4.01
N ASN A 145 -16.68 10.09 -4.34
CA ASN A 145 -17.21 11.12 -3.46
C ASN A 145 -18.50 11.68 -4.04
N HIS A 146 -19.61 11.38 -3.38
CA HIS A 146 -20.93 11.78 -3.81
C HIS A 146 -21.28 13.19 -3.31
N PHE A 147 -21.92 13.98 -4.18
CA PHE A 147 -22.42 15.31 -3.82
C PHE A 147 -23.85 15.25 -3.27
N GLN A 148 -24.22 16.28 -2.52
CA GLN A 148 -25.58 16.49 -2.05
C GLN A 148 -26.42 17.23 -3.09
N GLY A 149 -27.72 16.95 -3.13
CA GLY A 149 -28.65 17.63 -4.01
C GLY A 149 -28.38 17.39 -5.51
N ASN A 150 -28.62 18.43 -6.32
CA ASN A 150 -28.39 18.44 -7.77
C ASN A 150 -26.99 19.00 -8.14
N ASN A 151 -26.06 19.06 -7.18
CA ASN A 151 -24.74 19.61 -7.40
C ASN A 151 -23.90 18.66 -8.25
N ILE A 152 -23.20 19.20 -9.24
CA ILE A 152 -22.31 18.47 -10.16
C ILE A 152 -21.03 19.29 -10.30
N MET A 153 -19.88 18.61 -10.29
CA MET A 153 -18.63 19.31 -10.58
C MET A 153 -18.47 19.45 -12.11
N THR A 154 -18.27 20.68 -12.54
CA THR A 154 -18.08 21.07 -13.93
C THR A 154 -16.73 21.75 -14.09
N THR A 155 -16.09 21.60 -15.23
CA THR A 155 -14.85 22.32 -15.55
C THR A 155 -15.12 23.19 -16.77
N THR A 156 -15.01 24.52 -16.58
CA THR A 156 -15.18 25.53 -17.62
C THR A 156 -13.93 26.42 -17.60
N ASP A 157 -13.35 26.67 -18.77
CA ASP A 157 -12.13 27.48 -18.94
C ASP A 157 -10.95 27.04 -18.03
N GLY A 158 -10.84 25.71 -17.84
CA GLY A 158 -9.77 25.12 -17.01
C GLY A 158 -9.98 25.28 -15.49
N MET A 159 -11.11 25.80 -15.06
CA MET A 159 -11.49 25.93 -13.65
C MET A 159 -12.64 24.97 -13.31
N SER A 160 -12.46 24.19 -12.26
CA SER A 160 -13.49 23.27 -11.76
C SER A 160 -14.31 23.96 -10.66
N SER A 161 -15.62 23.94 -10.80
CA SER A 161 -16.58 24.50 -9.85
C SER A 161 -17.71 23.50 -9.57
N LEU A 162 -18.38 23.69 -8.45
CA LEU A 162 -19.59 22.95 -8.13
C LEU A 162 -20.80 23.75 -8.60
N GLU A 163 -21.55 23.21 -9.55
CA GLU A 163 -22.72 23.84 -10.13
C GLU A 163 -23.99 23.05 -9.82
N LYS A 164 -25.08 23.78 -9.58
CA LYS A 164 -26.40 23.18 -9.40
C LYS A 164 -27.07 23.05 -10.76
N LYS A 165 -27.39 21.84 -11.17
CA LYS A 165 -28.10 21.59 -12.43
C LYS A 165 -29.60 21.72 -12.20
N GLU A 166 -30.21 22.74 -12.79
CA GLU A 166 -31.64 23.05 -12.60
C GLU A 166 -32.53 22.35 -13.64
N ASP A 167 -32.01 22.15 -14.85
CA ASP A 167 -32.76 21.60 -16.00
C ASP A 167 -33.12 20.12 -15.88
N VAL A 168 -32.45 19.37 -14.99
CA VAL A 168 -32.63 17.90 -14.88
C VAL A 168 -32.54 17.48 -13.41
N LYS A 169 -33.51 16.68 -12.97
CA LYS A 169 -33.44 16.04 -11.65
C LYS A 169 -32.32 15.02 -11.59
N VAL A 170 -31.24 15.34 -10.91
CA VAL A 170 -30.07 14.47 -10.74
C VAL A 170 -30.34 13.48 -9.62
N LYS A 171 -30.31 12.19 -9.93
CA LYS A 171 -30.49 11.13 -8.93
C LYS A 171 -29.22 10.88 -8.10
N LYS A 172 -28.06 10.99 -8.72
CA LYS A 172 -26.72 10.82 -8.10
C LYS A 172 -25.71 11.65 -8.87
N SER A 173 -24.81 12.29 -8.19
CA SER A 173 -23.64 12.96 -8.74
C SER A 173 -22.43 12.63 -7.86
N TYR A 174 -21.27 12.44 -8.45
CA TYR A 174 -20.06 12.08 -7.75
C TYR A 174 -18.81 12.36 -8.58
N ILE A 175 -17.71 12.58 -7.89
CA ILE A 175 -16.38 12.49 -8.50
C ILE A 175 -15.79 11.11 -8.21
N THR A 176 -15.02 10.61 -9.15
CA THR A 176 -14.27 9.36 -9.00
C THR A 176 -12.85 9.56 -9.50
N TYR A 177 -11.90 8.95 -8.82
CA TYR A 177 -10.49 8.92 -9.21
C TYR A 177 -9.84 7.62 -8.75
N SER A 178 -8.77 7.25 -9.42
CA SER A 178 -7.91 6.13 -9.06
C SER A 178 -6.58 6.64 -8.53
N THR A 179 -5.93 5.83 -7.69
CA THR A 179 -4.67 6.19 -7.06
C THR A 179 -3.75 4.98 -6.98
N ILE A 180 -2.47 5.18 -7.29
CA ILE A 180 -1.40 4.29 -6.85
C ILE A 180 -0.81 4.92 -5.60
N ARG A 181 -0.75 4.15 -4.51
CA ARG A 181 -0.29 4.60 -3.19
C ARG A 181 0.93 3.82 -2.77
N ILE A 182 1.91 4.53 -2.21
CA ILE A 182 3.11 3.98 -1.63
C ILE A 182 3.19 4.47 -0.17
N PRO A 183 2.70 3.68 0.80
CA PRO A 183 2.85 3.98 2.22
C PRO A 183 4.25 3.61 2.72
N LEU A 184 4.75 4.37 3.69
CA LEU A 184 5.91 4.08 4.50
C LEU A 184 5.47 4.14 5.96
N MET A 185 5.46 2.99 6.64
CA MET A 185 4.90 2.85 7.97
C MET A 185 5.92 2.28 8.94
N MET A 186 5.97 2.85 10.14
CA MET A 186 6.53 2.16 11.29
C MET A 186 5.46 1.25 11.88
N GLU A 187 5.74 -0.03 11.94
CA GLU A 187 4.81 -1.04 12.41
C GLU A 187 5.36 -1.74 13.64
N TRP A 188 4.51 -1.88 14.64
CA TRP A 188 4.75 -2.70 15.82
C TRP A 188 3.80 -3.90 15.79
N SER A 189 4.33 -5.09 16.07
CA SER A 189 3.51 -6.30 16.08
C SER A 189 3.89 -7.21 17.25
N GLU A 190 2.86 -7.74 17.91
CA GLU A 190 3.01 -8.72 18.98
C GLU A 190 1.94 -9.80 18.85
N LYS A 191 2.38 -11.05 18.66
CA LYS A 191 1.49 -12.20 18.40
C LYS A 191 0.58 -11.93 17.18
N SER A 192 -0.72 -11.78 17.43
CA SER A 192 -1.72 -11.51 16.38
C SER A 192 -2.09 -10.04 16.29
N PHE A 193 -1.66 -9.19 17.22
CA PHE A 193 -1.94 -7.76 17.21
C PHE A 193 -0.85 -7.00 16.48
N TYR A 194 -1.23 -5.99 15.71
CA TYR A 194 -0.30 -5.08 15.07
C TYR A 194 -0.86 -3.66 15.00
N ALA A 195 0.03 -2.69 15.06
CA ALA A 195 -0.26 -1.27 14.95
C ALA A 195 0.78 -0.60 14.05
N GLY A 196 0.35 0.26 13.18
CA GLY A 196 1.24 1.00 12.28
C GLY A 196 0.86 2.46 12.19
N LEU A 197 1.87 3.31 12.12
CA LEU A 197 1.76 4.75 11.89
C LEU A 197 2.80 5.17 10.85
N GLY A 198 2.41 6.05 9.94
CA GLY A 198 3.34 6.53 8.93
C GLY A 198 2.70 7.49 7.94
N ALA A 199 3.36 7.66 6.81
CA ALA A 199 2.92 8.52 5.73
C ALA A 199 2.80 7.74 4.43
N SER A 200 2.01 8.25 3.48
CA SER A 200 1.93 7.69 2.13
C SER A 200 1.98 8.76 1.07
N VAL A 201 2.57 8.40 -0.06
CA VAL A 201 2.53 9.20 -1.29
C VAL A 201 1.51 8.59 -2.23
N ASP A 202 0.61 9.42 -2.73
CA ASP A 202 -0.42 9.08 -3.69
C ASP A 202 -0.08 9.62 -5.07
N MET A 203 -0.08 8.78 -6.09
CA MET A 203 -0.15 9.17 -7.49
C MET A 203 -1.58 9.03 -7.97
N ARG A 204 -2.27 10.14 -8.17
CA ARG A 204 -3.69 10.20 -8.49
C ARG A 204 -3.91 10.31 -9.98
N MET A 205 -4.87 9.55 -10.50
CA MET A 205 -5.14 9.42 -11.94
C MET A 205 -6.63 9.42 -12.22
N SER A 206 -6.99 9.75 -13.46
CA SER A 206 -8.36 9.56 -14.01
C SER A 206 -9.47 10.21 -13.21
N GLY A 207 -9.27 11.45 -12.77
CA GLY A 207 -10.30 12.22 -12.07
C GLY A 207 -11.46 12.59 -12.98
N LYS A 208 -12.67 12.09 -12.69
CA LYS A 208 -13.88 12.32 -13.50
C LYS A 208 -15.05 12.74 -12.63
N SER A 209 -15.88 13.65 -13.16
CA SER A 209 -17.19 13.98 -12.59
C SER A 209 -18.29 13.28 -13.36
N LYS A 210 -19.15 12.56 -12.66
CA LYS A 210 -20.27 11.80 -13.24
C LYS A 210 -21.58 12.11 -12.54
N TYR A 211 -22.66 12.08 -13.28
CA TYR A 211 -24.01 12.18 -12.74
C TYR A 211 -24.97 11.18 -13.37
N ARG A 212 -26.02 10.85 -12.65
CA ARG A 212 -27.08 9.97 -13.13
C ARG A 212 -28.41 10.73 -13.21
N ALA A 213 -28.94 10.84 -14.41
CA ALA A 213 -30.26 11.40 -14.70
C ALA A 213 -31.00 10.48 -15.69
N ASN A 214 -32.31 10.39 -15.59
CA ASN A 214 -33.15 9.57 -16.50
C ASN A 214 -32.63 8.12 -16.66
N LYS A 215 -32.25 7.48 -15.56
CA LYS A 215 -31.68 6.11 -15.48
C LYS A 215 -30.34 5.93 -16.19
N LYS A 216 -29.78 6.94 -16.87
CA LYS A 216 -28.47 6.88 -17.54
C LYS A 216 -27.41 7.62 -16.75
N THR A 217 -26.21 7.04 -16.64
CA THR A 217 -25.04 7.70 -16.09
C THR A 217 -24.28 8.42 -17.19
N ARG A 218 -23.97 9.69 -16.99
CA ARG A 218 -23.22 10.54 -17.94
C ARG A 218 -21.99 11.10 -17.25
N THR A 219 -20.90 11.20 -18.00
CA THR A 219 -19.72 11.94 -17.57
C THR A 219 -19.95 13.42 -17.86
N GLN A 220 -19.77 14.28 -16.85
CA GLN A 220 -19.87 15.72 -16.99
C GLN A 220 -18.53 16.33 -17.44
N THR A 221 -17.44 15.90 -16.80
CA THR A 221 -16.07 16.25 -17.19
C THR A 221 -15.12 15.10 -16.91
N ASP A 222 -14.13 14.95 -17.75
CA ASP A 222 -13.02 13.99 -17.58
C ASP A 222 -11.80 14.60 -16.89
N ASP A 223 -11.80 15.91 -16.66
CA ASP A 223 -10.80 16.63 -15.86
C ASP A 223 -11.48 17.44 -14.77
N ILE A 224 -11.22 17.10 -13.53
CA ILE A 224 -11.70 17.78 -12.33
C ILE A 224 -10.60 18.62 -11.67
N ASN A 225 -9.52 18.93 -12.38
CA ASN A 225 -8.33 19.56 -11.82
C ASN A 225 -7.76 18.77 -10.61
N LEU A 226 -7.68 17.45 -10.74
CA LEU A 226 -7.11 16.59 -9.71
C LEU A 226 -5.63 16.91 -9.51
N ASN A 227 -5.19 17.03 -8.25
CA ASN A 227 -3.78 17.16 -7.93
C ASN A 227 -3.10 15.80 -8.14
N PRO A 228 -2.14 15.64 -9.05
CA PRO A 228 -1.56 14.35 -9.41
C PRO A 228 -0.79 13.70 -8.27
N LEU A 229 -0.22 14.50 -7.37
CA LEU A 229 0.51 13.99 -6.21
C LEU A 229 -0.20 14.33 -4.91
N GLY A 230 -0.19 13.39 -3.99
CA GLY A 230 -0.75 13.54 -2.65
C GLY A 230 0.18 13.01 -1.58
N LEU A 231 0.17 13.68 -0.43
CA LEU A 231 0.81 13.21 0.79
C LEU A 231 -0.29 12.98 1.84
N ASN A 232 -0.24 11.84 2.54
CA ASN A 232 -1.19 11.53 3.59
C ASN A 232 -0.46 11.05 4.84
N LEU A 233 -1.11 11.25 5.99
CA LEU A 233 -0.80 10.55 7.24
C LEU A 233 -1.68 9.31 7.33
N GLU A 234 -1.12 8.18 7.71
CA GLU A 234 -1.85 6.92 7.85
C GLU A 234 -1.64 6.28 9.20
N MET A 235 -2.70 5.67 9.74
CA MET A 235 -2.65 4.80 10.91
C MET A 235 -3.38 3.49 10.63
N ARG A 236 -2.91 2.41 11.25
CA ARG A 236 -3.51 1.08 11.14
C ARG A 236 -3.45 0.36 12.47
N LEU A 237 -4.51 -0.38 12.75
CA LEU A 237 -4.60 -1.28 13.89
C LEU A 237 -5.23 -2.58 13.40
N GLY A 238 -4.69 -3.72 13.80
CA GLY A 238 -5.25 -4.99 13.38
C GLY A 238 -5.02 -6.14 14.33
N TYR A 239 -5.82 -7.15 14.16
CA TYR A 239 -5.74 -8.40 14.88
C TYR A 239 -5.97 -9.59 13.92
N GLY A 240 -4.97 -10.47 13.82
CA GLY A 240 -5.01 -11.58 12.87
C GLY A 240 -5.15 -11.12 11.42
N ALA A 241 -6.23 -11.53 10.76
CA ALA A 241 -6.52 -11.19 9.38
C ALA A 241 -7.26 -9.86 9.21
N LEU A 242 -7.84 -9.31 10.28
CA LEU A 242 -8.66 -8.10 10.23
C LEU A 242 -7.85 -6.87 10.61
N MET A 243 -8.08 -5.77 9.92
CA MET A 243 -7.52 -4.47 10.28
C MET A 243 -8.54 -3.34 10.11
N ILE A 244 -8.34 -2.28 10.86
CA ILE A 244 -8.94 -0.98 10.65
C ILE A 244 -7.86 0.01 10.27
N TYR A 245 -8.20 0.99 9.44
CA TYR A 245 -7.28 2.04 9.04
C TYR A 245 -7.94 3.41 9.10
N GLY A 246 -7.11 4.42 9.30
CA GLY A 246 -7.44 5.82 9.15
C GLY A 246 -6.39 6.53 8.33
N ARG A 247 -6.82 7.49 7.51
CA ARG A 247 -5.95 8.27 6.65
C ARG A 247 -6.43 9.70 6.57
N ALA A 248 -5.49 10.66 6.64
CA ALA A 248 -5.75 12.08 6.47
C ALA A 248 -4.82 12.66 5.41
N GLY A 249 -5.40 13.28 4.38
CA GLY A 249 -4.65 13.98 3.35
C GLY A 249 -3.99 15.25 3.90
N LEU A 250 -2.69 15.37 3.72
CA LEU A 250 -1.91 16.56 4.09
C LEU A 250 -1.84 17.59 2.95
N THR A 251 -2.08 17.13 1.73
CA THR A 251 -2.12 17.96 0.52
C THR A 251 -3.53 18.01 -0.06
N PRO A 252 -3.94 19.12 -0.69
CA PRO A 252 -5.24 19.21 -1.33
C PRO A 252 -5.47 18.13 -2.38
N LEU A 253 -6.70 17.63 -2.48
CA LEU A 253 -7.10 16.64 -3.48
C LEU A 253 -7.13 17.26 -4.88
N LEU A 254 -7.61 18.49 -4.99
CA LEU A 254 -7.73 19.24 -6.24
C LEU A 254 -6.66 20.33 -6.32
N LYS A 255 -6.32 20.77 -7.52
CA LYS A 255 -5.32 21.82 -7.78
C LYS A 255 -5.78 23.15 -7.20
N THR A 256 -4.99 23.71 -6.30
CA THR A 256 -5.25 25.01 -5.70
C THR A 256 -5.29 26.10 -6.78
N GLY A 257 -6.29 26.99 -6.70
CA GLY A 257 -6.51 28.08 -7.67
C GLY A 257 -7.25 27.66 -8.95
N ARG A 258 -7.46 26.34 -9.18
CA ARG A 258 -8.25 25.83 -10.31
C ARG A 258 -9.50 25.06 -9.89
N ALA A 259 -9.63 24.75 -8.62
CA ALA A 259 -10.76 24.02 -8.07
C ALA A 259 -10.94 24.37 -6.59
N PRO A 260 -12.13 24.09 -6.00
CA PRO A 260 -12.36 24.26 -4.57
C PRO A 260 -11.34 23.45 -3.75
N LYS A 261 -10.76 24.10 -2.72
CA LYS A 261 -9.79 23.46 -1.86
C LYS A 261 -10.47 22.39 -1.01
N CYS A 262 -10.01 21.18 -1.09
CA CYS A 262 -10.48 20.06 -0.26
C CYS A 262 -9.38 19.05 0.00
N TYR A 263 -9.50 18.35 1.12
CA TYR A 263 -8.57 17.30 1.57
C TYR A 263 -9.33 15.99 1.73
N SER A 264 -8.72 14.87 1.30
CA SER A 264 -9.33 13.57 1.50
C SER A 264 -9.04 13.06 2.92
N ALA A 265 -10.05 12.51 3.58
CA ALA A 265 -9.90 11.74 4.80
C ALA A 265 -10.64 10.42 4.63
N SER A 266 -10.04 9.31 5.01
CA SER A 266 -10.68 8.01 4.89
C SER A 266 -10.47 7.16 6.13
N PHE A 267 -11.47 6.33 6.42
CA PHE A 267 -11.40 5.32 7.46
C PHE A 267 -12.19 4.09 7.05
N GLY A 268 -11.69 2.95 7.41
CA GLY A 268 -12.31 1.71 6.97
C GLY A 268 -11.66 0.48 7.57
N MET A 269 -11.93 -0.64 6.93
CA MET A 269 -11.41 -1.93 7.31
C MET A 269 -10.78 -2.65 6.14
N GLY A 270 -9.92 -3.61 6.44
CA GLY A 270 -9.28 -4.46 5.47
C GLY A 270 -9.10 -5.88 5.96
N ILE A 271 -8.88 -6.77 5.01
CA ILE A 271 -8.66 -8.19 5.25
C ILE A 271 -7.30 -8.56 4.66
N ARG A 272 -6.49 -9.23 5.47
CA ARG A 272 -5.23 -9.86 5.08
C ARG A 272 -5.48 -11.32 4.74
N LEU A 273 -4.81 -11.82 3.72
CA LEU A 273 -4.80 -13.24 3.36
C LEU A 273 -3.62 -13.98 4.02
#